data_18649b9c3c2d99cef6af77d20f36ce6e
#
_entry.id   18649b9c3c2d99cef6af77d20f36ce6e
#
_cell.length_a   1.000
_cell.length_b   1.000
_cell.length_c   1.000
_cell.angle_alpha   90.00
_cell.angle_beta   90.00
_cell.angle_gamma   90.00
#
_symmetry.space_group_name_H-M   'P 1'
#
loop_
_entity.id
_entity.type
_entity.pdbx_description
1 polymer ?
#
loop_
_entity_poly.entity_id
_entity_poly.type
_entity_poly.pdbx_seq_one_letter_code
_entity_poly.pdbx_strand_id
1 'polypeptide(L)'
;MGIRDFLKNRVNRMAESMDLFKKDVFELDGVPAFREYYTLFIFAWQAVYKGFYKAWHEVPIKTVKDPKGKTRIMNTMNAGKMACSQMARYVWNERCSISVSMEGNESEEDPLNDYLQEVLRKNRFWQSFGDLLEKAFALGGCALKEWVEIPKDENGNDIGEGKVRIGYTMASQFVPTAWDNAKVRAGIFISREARDGFYYTVVEWHRLDGSVYRVTNDLYRMPIKEATEPQNILGWWYPLNEIYPLLSPDTTIYDVENAFFQYIKPFGANYADDNSPLGMSIFAPAMNTLHGLDIMFDSLQREFVLGRKRIIAPARAMKMSASLTGGTPQRYFDADDEVWEALATDNPEDLKIYDNSVDLRVEPHINGINGDLSILCAQIGFDPGTLSFDATKGLKTATEVISENSKTFGTVKAHENNIKDSLEQMVRAIFELAEHYDLTYEGRRIAELISGGYSISIKFDDSIIEDKNAEINQGTMLVGAGLMSKKKFMIDTLGYTPEDAEAELEQIANESKSNAVEVTRLFGGME
;
A
#
# COMPACT_ATOMS: atom_id res chain seq x y z
N MET A 1 23.16 22.95 30.14
CA MET A 1 23.27 23.61 28.81
C MET A 1 24.67 24.19 28.72
N GLY A 2 25.54 23.61 27.90
CA GLY A 2 26.92 24.04 27.79
C GLY A 2 27.04 25.30 26.92
N ILE A 3 28.09 26.10 27.17
CA ILE A 3 28.40 27.32 26.42
C ILE A 3 28.43 27.03 24.90
N ARG A 4 28.81 25.81 24.51
CA ARG A 4 28.83 25.33 23.13
C ARG A 4 27.42 25.24 22.50
N ASP A 5 26.44 24.76 23.28
CA ASP A 5 25.05 24.64 22.83
C ASP A 5 24.38 26.01 22.74
N PHE A 6 24.70 26.91 23.67
CA PHE A 6 24.23 28.28 23.62
C PHE A 6 24.79 29.05 22.41
N LEU A 7 26.08 28.86 22.09
CA LEU A 7 26.71 29.48 20.90
C LEU A 7 26.16 28.88 19.62
N LYS A 8 25.96 27.56 19.57
CA LYS A 8 25.37 26.86 18.40
C LYS A 8 23.94 27.36 18.14
N ASN A 9 23.12 27.49 19.19
CA ASN A 9 21.77 28.03 19.10
C ASN A 9 21.74 29.50 18.67
N ARG A 10 22.69 30.30 19.10
CA ARG A 10 22.80 31.73 18.72
C ARG A 10 23.26 31.90 17.28
N VAL A 11 24.22 31.08 16.83
CA VAL A 11 24.67 31.02 15.43
C VAL A 11 23.57 30.54 14.50
N ASN A 12 22.81 29.52 14.91
CA ASN A 12 21.68 29.04 14.12
C ASN A 12 20.55 30.08 14.00
N ARG A 13 20.23 30.81 15.09
CA ARG A 13 19.26 31.94 15.05
C ARG A 13 19.72 33.10 14.16
N MET A 14 21.04 33.40 14.15
CA MET A 14 21.60 34.39 13.23
C MET A 14 21.58 33.90 11.79
N ALA A 15 21.84 32.63 11.57
CA ALA A 15 21.76 31.99 10.25
C ALA A 15 20.33 31.94 9.70
N GLU A 16 19.31 31.69 10.55
CA GLU A 16 17.88 31.81 10.21
C GLU A 16 17.52 33.20 9.69
N SER A 17 18.01 34.25 10.38
CA SER A 17 17.75 35.65 9.99
C SER A 17 18.43 36.06 8.66
N MET A 18 19.42 35.29 8.21
CA MET A 18 20.24 35.59 7.02
C MET A 18 20.00 34.62 5.84
N ASP A 19 19.03 33.69 5.93
CA ASP A 19 18.68 32.69 4.89
C ASP A 19 19.87 31.75 4.50
N LEU A 20 20.86 31.62 5.40
CA LEU A 20 22.15 31.02 5.08
C LEU A 20 22.19 29.50 5.22
N PHE A 21 21.19 28.83 5.89
CA PHE A 21 21.25 27.38 6.15
C PHE A 21 19.86 26.72 6.21
N LYS A 22 19.16 26.64 5.08
CA LYS A 22 18.07 25.67 4.93
C LYS A 22 18.67 24.27 4.93
N LYS A 23 18.19 23.40 5.81
CA LYS A 23 18.66 22.01 5.87
C LYS A 23 17.78 21.10 5.02
N ASP A 24 18.46 20.19 4.36
CA ASP A 24 17.87 19.02 3.69
C ASP A 24 18.10 17.80 4.59
N VAL A 25 17.18 16.86 4.58
CA VAL A 25 17.28 15.59 5.32
C VAL A 25 18.60 14.86 4.99
N PHE A 26 19.00 14.87 3.73
CA PHE A 26 20.22 14.17 3.26
C PHE A 26 21.52 14.94 3.54
N GLU A 27 21.42 16.13 4.16
CA GLU A 27 22.56 16.95 4.62
C GLU A 27 22.75 16.86 6.13
N LEU A 28 21.91 16.07 6.84
CA LEU A 28 22.06 15.83 8.26
C LEU A 28 23.25 14.89 8.52
N ASP A 29 23.99 15.16 9.60
CA ASP A 29 25.12 14.35 10.02
C ASP A 29 24.66 12.91 10.31
N GLY A 30 25.32 11.93 9.69
CA GLY A 30 25.02 10.52 9.85
C GLY A 30 23.97 9.96 8.90
N VAL A 31 23.44 10.77 7.97
CA VAL A 31 22.56 10.30 6.90
C VAL A 31 23.40 9.88 5.70
N PRO A 32 23.20 8.64 5.19
CA PRO A 32 23.85 8.20 3.96
C PRO A 32 23.41 9.01 2.73
N ALA A 33 24.23 8.98 1.68
CA ALA A 33 24.01 9.73 0.43
C ALA A 33 22.89 9.15 -0.46
N PHE A 34 21.67 9.00 0.07
CA PHE A 34 20.53 8.45 -0.66
C PHE A 34 19.68 9.48 -1.42
N ARG A 35 20.11 10.73 -1.49
CA ARG A 35 19.31 11.80 -2.11
C ARG A 35 18.83 11.45 -3.52
N GLU A 36 19.72 10.92 -4.35
CA GLU A 36 19.38 10.56 -5.73
C GLU A 36 18.36 9.42 -5.77
N TYR A 37 18.50 8.43 -4.90
CA TYR A 37 17.57 7.32 -4.81
C TYR A 37 16.14 7.82 -4.52
N TYR A 38 15.99 8.70 -3.54
CA TYR A 38 14.67 9.27 -3.21
C TYR A 38 14.11 10.13 -4.33
N THR A 39 14.94 11.00 -4.92
CA THR A 39 14.49 11.96 -5.94
C THR A 39 14.13 11.27 -7.25
N LEU A 40 14.95 10.33 -7.71
CA LEU A 40 14.80 9.68 -9.01
C LEU A 40 13.81 8.51 -8.98
N PHE A 41 13.65 7.85 -7.82
CA PHE A 41 12.84 6.64 -7.72
C PHE A 41 11.64 6.82 -6.81
N ILE A 42 11.82 6.97 -5.50
CA ILE A 42 10.70 6.94 -4.54
C ILE A 42 9.66 8.04 -4.84
N PHE A 43 10.08 9.27 -5.09
CA PHE A 43 9.15 10.36 -5.40
C PHE A 43 8.51 10.21 -6.79
N ALA A 44 9.23 9.64 -7.77
CA ALA A 44 8.65 9.32 -9.08
C ALA A 44 7.58 8.21 -8.94
N TRP A 45 7.87 7.14 -8.20
CA TRP A 45 6.88 6.08 -7.92
C TRP A 45 5.67 6.64 -7.17
N GLN A 46 5.89 7.50 -6.18
CA GLN A 46 4.80 8.15 -5.46
C GLN A 46 3.90 8.99 -6.39
N ALA A 47 4.50 9.72 -7.32
CA ALA A 47 3.76 10.52 -8.28
C ALA A 47 2.95 9.65 -9.25
N VAL A 48 3.53 8.55 -9.75
CA VAL A 48 2.83 7.57 -10.61
C VAL A 48 1.69 6.89 -9.83
N TYR A 49 1.94 6.45 -8.60
CA TYR A 49 0.91 5.84 -7.75
C TYR A 49 -0.26 6.80 -7.48
N LYS A 50 0.01 8.09 -7.28
CA LYS A 50 -1.02 9.13 -7.12
C LYS A 50 -1.77 9.46 -8.41
N GLY A 51 -1.36 8.90 -9.55
CA GLY A 51 -1.98 9.13 -10.86
C GLY A 51 -1.60 10.45 -11.52
N PHE A 52 -0.58 11.12 -11.03
CA PHE A 52 -0.04 12.33 -11.68
C PHE A 52 1.48 12.43 -11.52
N TYR A 53 2.17 12.08 -12.59
CA TYR A 53 3.61 12.32 -12.70
C TYR A 53 3.85 13.41 -13.75
N LYS A 54 4.31 14.56 -13.30
CA LYS A 54 4.42 15.79 -14.10
C LYS A 54 5.15 15.56 -15.42
N ALA A 55 6.24 14.79 -15.38
CA ALA A 55 7.07 14.51 -16.57
C ALA A 55 6.29 13.76 -17.68
N TRP A 56 5.24 13.02 -17.34
CA TRP A 56 4.42 12.25 -18.27
C TRP A 56 3.12 12.97 -18.64
N HIS A 57 2.45 13.54 -17.64
CA HIS A 57 1.07 14.00 -17.77
C HIS A 57 0.94 15.46 -18.23
N GLU A 58 1.98 16.30 -18.04
CA GLU A 58 1.98 17.65 -18.58
C GLU A 58 2.47 17.63 -20.04
N VAL A 59 1.52 17.61 -20.99
CA VAL A 59 1.81 17.59 -22.42
C VAL A 59 1.76 19.02 -22.97
N PRO A 60 2.87 19.58 -23.47
CA PRO A 60 2.88 20.91 -24.05
C PRO A 60 2.19 20.91 -25.41
N ILE A 61 1.21 21.79 -25.61
CA ILE A 61 0.57 22.03 -26.89
C ILE A 61 1.01 23.39 -27.42
N LYS A 62 1.85 23.38 -28.46
CA LYS A 62 2.28 24.58 -29.16
C LYS A 62 1.52 24.68 -30.48
N THR A 63 0.94 25.86 -30.77
CA THR A 63 0.32 26.13 -32.05
C THR A 63 0.98 27.35 -32.70
N VAL A 64 0.85 27.47 -34.01
CA VAL A 64 1.37 28.64 -34.76
C VAL A 64 0.79 29.96 -34.22
N LYS A 65 -0.46 29.94 -33.72
CA LYS A 65 -1.15 31.10 -33.16
C LYS A 65 -0.80 31.39 -31.70
N ASP A 66 -0.31 30.37 -30.96
CA ASP A 66 0.12 30.46 -29.56
C ASP A 66 1.46 29.81 -29.38
N PRO A 67 2.56 30.53 -29.67
CA PRO A 67 3.92 30.01 -29.54
C PRO A 67 4.33 29.72 -28.07
N LYS A 68 3.70 30.38 -27.09
CA LYS A 68 3.91 30.14 -25.66
C LYS A 68 3.36 28.78 -25.27
N GLY A 69 2.39 28.27 -26.02
CA GLY A 69 1.76 26.99 -25.81
C GLY A 69 0.83 26.97 -24.60
N LYS A 70 -0.01 25.95 -24.57
CA LYS A 70 -0.82 25.57 -23.40
C LYS A 70 -0.37 24.21 -22.94
N THR A 71 -0.47 23.94 -21.65
CA THR A 71 -0.25 22.61 -21.11
C THR A 71 -1.58 21.89 -21.07
N ARG A 72 -1.62 20.67 -21.59
CA ARG A 72 -2.73 19.75 -21.46
C ARG A 72 -2.34 18.68 -20.44
N ILE A 73 -3.25 18.34 -19.58
CA ILE A 73 -3.08 17.19 -18.71
C ILE A 73 -3.54 15.94 -19.45
N MET A 74 -2.66 14.95 -19.51
CA MET A 74 -2.94 13.62 -20.07
C MET A 74 -3.76 12.82 -19.05
N ASN A 75 -4.77 12.08 -19.53
CA ASN A 75 -5.52 11.16 -18.68
C ASN A 75 -4.66 9.96 -18.32
N THR A 76 -4.78 9.48 -17.08
CA THR A 76 -4.10 8.30 -16.60
C THR A 76 -5.08 7.15 -16.39
N MET A 77 -4.66 5.94 -16.67
CA MET A 77 -5.34 4.71 -16.28
C MET A 77 -5.04 4.33 -14.83
N ASN A 78 -3.93 4.86 -14.30
CA ASN A 78 -3.40 4.56 -12.97
C ASN A 78 -3.19 3.05 -12.72
N ALA A 79 -2.70 2.33 -13.72
CA ALA A 79 -2.49 0.89 -13.68
C ALA A 79 -1.47 0.49 -12.59
N GLY A 80 -0.52 1.37 -12.25
CA GLY A 80 0.41 1.16 -11.14
C GLY A 80 -0.29 1.03 -9.79
N LYS A 81 -1.27 1.90 -9.51
CA LYS A 81 -2.09 1.78 -8.30
C LYS A 81 -2.94 0.50 -8.32
N MET A 82 -3.54 0.18 -9.47
CA MET A 82 -4.34 -1.05 -9.60
C MET A 82 -3.50 -2.29 -9.27
N ALA A 83 -2.26 -2.35 -9.78
CA ALA A 83 -1.34 -3.45 -9.51
C ALA A 83 -0.98 -3.57 -8.01
N CYS A 84 -0.66 -2.44 -7.36
CA CYS A 84 -0.32 -2.42 -5.93
C CYS A 84 -1.51 -2.81 -5.05
N SER A 85 -2.70 -2.32 -5.36
CA SER A 85 -3.92 -2.65 -4.63
C SER A 85 -4.27 -4.13 -4.77
N GLN A 86 -4.12 -4.70 -5.96
CA GLN A 86 -4.37 -6.12 -6.19
C GLN A 86 -3.35 -7.00 -5.46
N MET A 87 -2.06 -6.64 -5.51
CA MET A 87 -1.02 -7.38 -4.78
C MET A 87 -1.25 -7.33 -3.27
N ALA A 88 -1.59 -6.16 -2.72
CA ALA A 88 -1.87 -6.01 -1.30
C ALA A 88 -3.03 -6.92 -0.83
N ARG A 89 -4.10 -7.00 -1.64
CA ARG A 89 -5.26 -7.89 -1.35
C ARG A 89 -4.91 -9.37 -1.42
N TYR A 90 -4.00 -9.76 -2.32
CA TYR A 90 -3.56 -11.14 -2.41
C TYR A 90 -2.70 -11.55 -1.22
N VAL A 91 -1.82 -10.63 -0.75
CA VAL A 91 -0.90 -10.91 0.35
C VAL A 91 -1.58 -10.77 1.72
N TRP A 92 -2.52 -9.82 1.87
CA TRP A 92 -3.14 -9.53 3.16
C TRP A 92 -4.65 -9.31 3.02
N ASN A 93 -5.41 -10.20 3.61
CA ASN A 93 -6.86 -10.14 3.63
C ASN A 93 -7.42 -10.55 5.01
N GLU A 94 -8.74 -10.66 5.13
CA GLU A 94 -9.45 -10.94 6.38
C GLU A 94 -9.20 -12.33 6.97
N ARG A 95 -8.58 -13.25 6.22
CA ARG A 95 -8.25 -14.60 6.70
C ARG A 95 -6.83 -14.72 7.23
N CYS A 96 -6.02 -13.69 7.05
CA CYS A 96 -4.70 -13.63 7.66
C CYS A 96 -4.84 -13.52 9.19
N SER A 97 -3.91 -14.13 9.92
CA SER A 97 -3.90 -14.05 11.37
C SER A 97 -2.49 -13.95 11.95
N ILE A 98 -2.39 -13.25 13.05
CA ILE A 98 -1.19 -13.16 13.90
C ILE A 98 -1.59 -13.69 15.26
N SER A 99 -0.92 -14.72 15.74
CA SER A 99 -1.19 -15.32 17.05
C SER A 99 0.10 -15.68 17.76
N VAL A 100 0.00 -15.79 19.07
CA VAL A 100 1.10 -16.19 19.94
C VAL A 100 0.62 -17.34 20.81
N SER A 101 1.53 -18.24 21.16
CA SER A 101 1.27 -19.35 22.09
C SER A 101 2.39 -19.42 23.10
N MET A 102 2.05 -19.39 24.40
CA MET A 102 3.00 -19.61 25.49
C MET A 102 3.50 -21.06 25.49
N GLU A 103 4.81 -21.25 25.65
CA GLU A 103 5.38 -22.60 25.72
C GLU A 103 4.89 -23.35 26.98
N GLY A 104 4.41 -24.58 26.78
CA GLY A 104 3.88 -25.39 27.87
C GLY A 104 2.48 -25.08 28.36
N ASN A 105 1.77 -24.14 27.70
CA ASN A 105 0.36 -23.88 27.97
C ASN A 105 -0.51 -24.89 27.20
N GLU A 106 -1.15 -25.83 27.94
CA GLU A 106 -2.11 -26.78 27.40
C GLU A 106 -3.57 -26.28 27.51
N SER A 107 -3.77 -25.06 28.05
CA SER A 107 -5.11 -24.47 28.20
C SER A 107 -5.56 -23.77 26.91
N GLU A 108 -6.87 -23.72 26.69
CA GLU A 108 -7.50 -22.97 25.59
C GLU A 108 -7.30 -21.45 25.73
N GLU A 109 -7.15 -20.97 26.97
CA GLU A 109 -6.95 -19.57 27.28
C GLU A 109 -5.45 -19.24 27.24
N ASP A 110 -5.04 -18.35 26.31
CA ASP A 110 -3.68 -17.83 26.24
C ASP A 110 -3.69 -16.30 26.48
N PRO A 111 -3.47 -15.84 27.72
CA PRO A 111 -3.54 -14.43 28.08
C PRO A 111 -2.51 -13.58 27.31
N LEU A 112 -1.40 -14.18 26.85
CA LEU A 112 -0.43 -13.46 26.04
C LEU A 112 -0.97 -13.19 24.63
N ASN A 113 -1.68 -14.17 24.05
CA ASN A 113 -2.38 -13.98 22.77
C ASN A 113 -3.49 -12.94 22.89
N ASP A 114 -4.29 -13.00 23.96
CA ASP A 114 -5.39 -12.06 24.19
C ASP A 114 -4.87 -10.62 24.33
N TYR A 115 -3.76 -10.44 25.04
CA TYR A 115 -3.06 -9.15 25.11
C TYR A 115 -2.63 -8.66 23.72
N LEU A 116 -2.00 -9.54 22.92
CA LEU A 116 -1.59 -9.18 21.54
C LEU A 116 -2.79 -8.75 20.70
N GLN A 117 -3.89 -9.54 20.72
CA GLN A 117 -5.11 -9.21 19.98
C GLN A 117 -5.70 -7.85 20.43
N GLU A 118 -5.64 -7.56 21.73
CA GLU A 118 -6.07 -6.26 22.24
C GLU A 118 -5.21 -5.11 21.71
N VAL A 119 -3.87 -5.26 21.71
CA VAL A 119 -2.95 -4.27 21.14
C VAL A 119 -3.25 -4.05 19.66
N LEU A 120 -3.35 -5.12 18.88
CA LEU A 120 -3.63 -5.03 17.44
C LEU A 120 -5.00 -4.36 17.18
N ARG A 121 -6.02 -4.73 17.93
CA ARG A 121 -7.37 -4.15 17.83
C ARG A 121 -7.39 -2.65 18.20
N LYS A 122 -6.75 -2.25 19.30
CA LYS A 122 -6.69 -0.85 19.75
C LYS A 122 -5.94 0.04 18.76
N ASN A 123 -4.97 -0.50 18.03
CA ASN A 123 -4.23 0.19 16.98
C ASN A 123 -4.88 0.07 15.60
N ARG A 124 -6.05 -0.55 15.47
CA ARG A 124 -6.74 -0.79 14.20
C ARG A 124 -5.84 -1.46 13.15
N PHE A 125 -4.97 -2.36 13.60
CA PHE A 125 -3.95 -2.98 12.76
C PHE A 125 -4.58 -3.67 11.54
N TRP A 126 -5.63 -4.46 11.77
CA TRP A 126 -6.31 -5.23 10.73
C TRP A 126 -6.91 -4.37 9.61
N GLN A 127 -7.39 -3.16 9.93
CA GLN A 127 -7.93 -2.23 8.94
C GLN A 127 -6.84 -1.44 8.20
N SER A 128 -5.73 -1.13 8.87
CA SER A 128 -4.71 -0.20 8.37
C SER A 128 -3.58 -0.88 7.62
N PHE A 129 -3.27 -2.14 7.96
CA PHE A 129 -2.09 -2.83 7.44
C PHE A 129 -2.18 -3.13 5.94
N GLY A 130 -3.38 -3.50 5.43
CA GLY A 130 -3.59 -3.69 4.00
C GLY A 130 -3.34 -2.42 3.17
N ASP A 131 -3.84 -1.27 3.66
CA ASP A 131 -3.59 0.04 3.01
C ASP A 131 -2.10 0.43 3.06
N LEU A 132 -1.42 0.05 4.15
CA LEU A 132 0.01 0.28 4.30
C LEU A 132 0.80 -0.57 3.31
N LEU A 133 0.44 -1.86 3.16
CA LEU A 133 1.07 -2.76 2.18
C LEU A 133 0.88 -2.28 0.75
N GLU A 134 -0.31 -1.78 0.38
CA GLU A 134 -0.51 -1.17 -0.95
C GLU A 134 0.51 -0.07 -1.21
N LYS A 135 0.73 0.81 -0.22
CA LYS A 135 1.72 1.90 -0.32
C LYS A 135 3.16 1.38 -0.29
N ALA A 136 3.44 0.32 0.48
CA ALA A 136 4.75 -0.32 0.49
C ALA A 136 5.10 -0.92 -0.87
N PHE A 137 4.16 -1.60 -1.52
CA PHE A 137 4.32 -2.10 -2.88
C PHE A 137 4.52 -0.97 -3.89
N ALA A 138 3.87 0.16 -3.70
CA ALA A 138 4.04 1.32 -4.57
C ALA A 138 5.40 2.02 -4.41
N LEU A 139 5.88 2.16 -3.18
CA LEU A 139 7.04 2.99 -2.85
C LEU A 139 8.33 2.21 -2.56
N GLY A 140 8.27 0.87 -2.66
CA GLY A 140 9.41 0.01 -2.34
C GLY A 140 9.58 -0.27 -0.86
N GLY A 141 8.60 0.08 -0.03
CA GLY A 141 8.59 -0.27 1.39
C GLY A 141 7.81 0.69 2.25
N CYS A 142 7.72 0.31 3.52
CA CYS A 142 7.16 1.12 4.59
C CYS A 142 7.83 0.74 5.92
N ALA A 143 7.71 1.60 6.91
CA ALA A 143 8.19 1.30 8.25
C ALA A 143 7.00 1.24 9.22
N LEU A 144 6.99 0.21 10.06
CA LEU A 144 6.23 0.15 11.29
C LEU A 144 7.10 0.68 12.42
N LYS A 145 6.50 1.32 13.43
CA LYS A 145 7.21 1.70 14.63
C LYS A 145 6.29 1.53 15.84
N GLU A 146 6.85 1.02 16.91
CA GLU A 146 6.16 0.75 18.16
C GLU A 146 6.69 1.66 19.28
N TRP A 147 5.78 2.14 20.12
CA TRP A 147 6.11 2.90 21.31
C TRP A 147 5.04 2.73 22.38
N VAL A 148 5.36 3.09 23.61
CA VAL A 148 4.37 3.14 24.70
C VAL A 148 3.89 4.58 24.88
N GLU A 149 2.57 4.75 24.75
CA GLU A 149 1.89 6.01 25.07
C GLU A 149 1.39 5.96 26.52
N ILE A 150 1.93 6.82 27.36
CA ILE A 150 1.48 6.99 28.75
C ILE A 150 0.59 8.23 28.80
N PRO A 151 -0.70 8.10 29.18
CA PRO A 151 -1.58 9.26 29.32
C PRO A 151 -1.04 10.23 30.36
N LYS A 152 -1.07 11.54 30.05
CA LYS A 152 -0.59 12.59 30.95
C LYS A 152 -1.69 13.57 31.30
N ASP A 153 -1.66 14.11 32.50
CA ASP A 153 -2.54 15.21 32.93
C ASP A 153 -2.11 16.57 32.32
N GLU A 154 -2.87 17.62 32.60
CA GLU A 154 -2.55 18.99 32.14
C GLU A 154 -1.22 19.52 32.65
N ASN A 155 -0.69 18.93 33.73
CA ASN A 155 0.58 19.28 34.35
C ASN A 155 1.74 18.41 33.83
N GLY A 156 1.47 17.44 32.97
CA GLY A 156 2.46 16.52 32.42
C GLY A 156 2.77 15.30 33.30
N ASN A 157 2.00 15.04 34.37
CA ASN A 157 2.16 13.85 35.20
C ASN A 157 1.45 12.64 34.54
N ASP A 158 2.03 11.48 34.72
CA ASP A 158 1.48 10.23 34.20
C ASP A 158 0.17 9.88 34.94
N ILE A 159 -0.90 9.67 34.18
CA ILE A 159 -2.23 9.29 34.67
C ILE A 159 -2.70 7.99 34.04
N GLY A 160 -2.31 6.88 34.61
CA GLY A 160 -2.74 5.56 34.16
C GLY A 160 -1.66 4.72 33.52
N GLU A 161 -2.05 3.54 33.10
CA GLU A 161 -1.17 2.54 32.53
C GLU A 161 -0.80 2.90 31.07
N GLY A 162 0.46 2.64 30.70
CA GLY A 162 0.95 2.79 29.35
C GLY A 162 0.22 1.87 28.35
N LYS A 163 0.16 2.27 27.11
CA LYS A 163 -0.45 1.48 26.03
C LYS A 163 0.51 1.39 24.84
N VAL A 164 0.74 0.19 24.36
CA VAL A 164 1.54 0.01 23.15
C VAL A 164 0.80 0.57 21.93
N ARG A 165 1.49 1.42 21.18
CA ARG A 165 1.02 2.01 19.94
C ARG A 165 1.84 1.50 18.77
N ILE A 166 1.18 1.38 17.61
CA ILE A 166 1.81 1.01 16.35
C ILE A 166 1.59 2.16 15.37
N GLY A 167 2.67 2.74 14.87
CA GLY A 167 2.66 3.80 13.87
C GLY A 167 3.12 3.31 12.51
N TYR A 168 2.73 4.04 11.48
CA TYR A 168 2.99 3.69 10.08
C TYR A 168 3.68 4.83 9.36
N THR A 169 4.75 4.51 8.64
CA THR A 169 5.51 5.51 7.88
C THR A 169 5.83 4.97 6.49
N MET A 170 5.55 5.78 5.47
CA MET A 170 5.86 5.40 4.08
C MET A 170 7.36 5.53 3.79
N ALA A 171 7.86 4.80 2.78
CA ALA A 171 9.24 4.89 2.35
C ALA A 171 9.70 6.32 2.04
N SER A 172 8.82 7.19 1.54
CA SER A 172 9.14 8.60 1.27
C SER A 172 9.37 9.46 2.53
N GLN A 173 9.05 8.93 3.71
CA GLN A 173 9.16 9.61 5.01
C GLN A 173 10.07 8.84 5.99
N PHE A 174 10.75 7.82 5.51
CA PHE A 174 11.68 7.01 6.28
C PHE A 174 13.05 6.99 5.58
N VAL A 175 14.13 7.23 6.31
CA VAL A 175 15.51 7.17 5.78
C VAL A 175 16.34 6.25 6.66
N PRO A 176 16.80 5.09 6.15
CA PRO A 176 17.69 4.22 6.90
C PRO A 176 19.05 4.89 7.09
N THR A 177 19.62 4.78 8.29
CA THR A 177 20.93 5.37 8.63
C THR A 177 21.98 4.33 8.98
N ALA A 178 21.57 3.14 9.43
CA ALA A 178 22.45 1.99 9.60
C ALA A 178 21.68 0.69 9.36
N TRP A 179 22.35 -0.28 8.76
CA TRP A 179 21.80 -1.61 8.48
C TRP A 179 22.89 -2.67 8.46
N ASP A 180 22.48 -3.91 8.61
CA ASP A 180 23.33 -5.09 8.49
C ASP A 180 22.66 -6.05 7.49
N ASN A 181 23.34 -6.32 6.38
CA ASN A 181 22.74 -6.96 5.22
C ASN A 181 21.45 -6.22 4.78
N ALA A 182 20.30 -6.86 4.90
CA ALA A 182 19.00 -6.27 4.56
C ALA A 182 18.21 -5.74 5.78
N LYS A 183 18.71 -5.97 7.02
CA LYS A 183 18.03 -5.57 8.24
C LYS A 183 18.44 -4.15 8.65
N VAL A 184 17.47 -3.23 8.67
CA VAL A 184 17.70 -1.86 9.12
C VAL A 184 17.77 -1.83 10.65
N ARG A 185 18.83 -1.22 11.21
CA ARG A 185 19.08 -1.09 12.66
C ARG A 185 18.92 0.33 13.17
N ALA A 186 19.05 1.30 12.29
CA ALA A 186 18.82 2.69 12.62
C ALA A 186 18.16 3.42 11.44
N GLY A 187 17.31 4.38 11.73
CA GLY A 187 16.60 5.15 10.72
C GLY A 187 15.98 6.43 11.26
N ILE A 188 15.57 7.25 10.33
CA ILE A 188 14.92 8.54 10.59
C ILE A 188 13.47 8.43 10.13
N PHE A 189 12.56 8.83 11.00
CA PHE A 189 11.16 9.04 10.70
C PHE A 189 10.88 10.53 10.55
N ILE A 190 10.23 10.90 9.45
CA ILE A 190 9.94 12.29 9.10
C ILE A 190 8.43 12.48 9.14
N SER A 191 7.97 13.32 10.07
CA SER A 191 6.58 13.73 10.12
C SER A 191 6.45 15.23 9.92
N ARG A 192 5.50 15.67 9.09
CA ARG A 192 5.30 17.07 8.74
C ARG A 192 3.87 17.48 8.98
N GLU A 193 3.69 18.57 9.71
CA GLU A 193 2.41 19.19 9.99
C GLU A 193 2.38 20.63 9.45
N ALA A 194 1.26 21.05 8.88
CA ALA A 194 1.02 22.42 8.46
C ALA A 194 0.25 23.15 9.58
N ARG A 195 0.84 24.21 10.16
CA ARG A 195 0.24 25.02 11.21
C ARG A 195 0.68 26.46 11.10
N ASP A 196 -0.26 27.40 11.24
CA ASP A 196 -0.01 28.87 11.31
C ASP A 196 0.84 29.42 10.15
N GLY A 197 0.68 28.88 8.94
CA GLY A 197 1.41 29.31 7.74
C GLY A 197 2.81 28.72 7.59
N PHE A 198 3.17 27.79 8.45
CA PHE A 198 4.44 27.07 8.42
C PHE A 198 4.22 25.55 8.32
N TYR A 199 5.20 24.87 7.76
CA TYR A 199 5.42 23.45 7.97
C TYR A 199 6.34 23.25 9.17
N TYR A 200 5.90 22.45 10.10
CA TYR A 200 6.70 21.91 11.19
C TYR A 200 7.05 20.48 10.87
N THR A 201 8.33 20.16 10.80
CA THR A 201 8.82 18.82 10.44
C THR A 201 9.60 18.26 11.62
N VAL A 202 9.08 17.21 12.24
CA VAL A 202 9.80 16.43 13.25
C VAL A 202 10.66 15.40 12.52
N VAL A 203 11.92 15.34 12.89
CA VAL A 203 12.92 14.36 12.46
C VAL A 203 13.23 13.51 13.68
N GLU A 204 12.69 12.31 13.69
CA GLU A 204 12.81 11.36 14.79
C GLU A 204 13.83 10.28 14.43
N TRP A 205 14.93 10.24 15.17
CA TRP A 205 16.02 9.29 14.97
C TRP A 205 15.83 8.08 15.87
N HIS A 206 15.92 6.89 15.28
CA HIS A 206 15.89 5.62 15.99
C HIS A 206 17.19 4.88 15.77
N ARG A 207 17.82 4.42 16.84
CA ARG A 207 19.08 3.68 16.79
C ARG A 207 19.14 2.62 17.85
N LEU A 208 19.49 1.41 17.43
CA LEU A 208 19.85 0.29 18.31
C LEU A 208 21.35 0.06 18.22
N ASP A 209 22.07 0.37 19.29
CA ASP A 209 23.52 0.15 19.44
C ASP A 209 23.78 -0.88 20.54
N GLY A 210 24.06 -2.13 20.19
CA GLY A 210 24.13 -3.23 21.13
C GLY A 210 22.79 -3.47 21.81
N SER A 211 22.71 -3.31 23.13
CA SER A 211 21.50 -3.43 23.93
C SER A 211 20.91 -2.05 24.35
N VAL A 212 21.30 -0.98 23.68
CA VAL A 212 20.83 0.37 23.99
C VAL A 212 20.03 0.92 22.82
N TYR A 213 18.76 1.21 23.05
CA TYR A 213 17.90 1.84 22.05
C TYR A 213 17.72 3.31 22.36
N ARG A 214 18.01 4.16 21.39
CA ARG A 214 17.92 5.62 21.56
C ARG A 214 17.01 6.23 20.53
N VAL A 215 16.12 7.11 21.00
CA VAL A 215 15.23 7.94 20.18
C VAL A 215 15.55 9.39 20.42
N THR A 216 15.85 10.16 19.37
CA THR A 216 16.07 11.61 19.47
C THR A 216 15.18 12.36 18.50
N ASN A 217 14.64 13.50 18.94
CA ASN A 217 13.69 14.31 18.18
C ASN A 217 14.25 15.71 17.92
N ASP A 218 14.35 16.06 16.64
CA ASP A 218 14.65 17.41 16.17
C ASP A 218 13.44 18.00 15.45
N LEU A 219 13.17 19.30 15.68
CA LEU A 219 12.10 20.01 15.01
C LEU A 219 12.67 21.03 14.03
N TYR A 220 12.11 21.07 12.83
CA TYR A 220 12.41 22.05 11.80
C TYR A 220 11.15 22.80 11.38
N ARG A 221 11.31 24.06 10.98
CA ARG A 221 10.20 24.91 10.52
C ARG A 221 10.52 25.57 9.19
N MET A 222 9.54 25.60 8.28
CA MET A 222 9.64 26.26 6.99
C MET A 222 8.33 26.96 6.62
N PRO A 223 8.35 28.19 6.08
CA PRO A 223 7.13 28.82 5.55
C PRO A 223 6.52 27.99 4.42
N ILE A 224 5.20 27.79 4.43
CA ILE A 224 4.50 27.01 3.39
C ILE A 224 4.76 27.55 1.98
N LYS A 225 4.88 28.88 1.84
CA LYS A 225 5.14 29.55 0.56
C LYS A 225 6.53 29.22 -0.03
N GLU A 226 7.46 28.77 0.80
CA GLU A 226 8.81 28.41 0.40
C GLU A 226 9.03 26.90 0.26
N ALA A 227 8.00 26.12 0.59
CA ALA A 227 8.04 24.68 0.45
C ALA A 227 7.99 24.31 -1.03
N THR A 228 9.09 23.77 -1.53
CA THR A 228 9.16 23.17 -2.86
C THR A 228 9.06 21.65 -2.71
N GLU A 229 8.48 20.97 -3.68
CA GLU A 229 8.65 19.54 -3.79
C GLU A 229 10.05 19.26 -4.40
N PRO A 230 10.72 18.21 -3.98
CA PRO A 230 10.36 17.14 -3.05
C PRO A 230 10.40 17.55 -1.56
N GLN A 231 9.70 16.78 -0.70
CA GLN A 231 9.50 17.08 0.73
C GLN A 231 10.74 16.86 1.63
N ASN A 232 11.93 16.71 1.07
CA ASN A 232 13.17 16.48 1.79
C ASN A 232 13.76 17.76 2.43
N ILE A 233 13.29 18.94 2.01
CA ILE A 233 13.75 20.21 2.60
C ILE A 233 13.04 20.45 3.93
N LEU A 234 13.82 20.52 5.01
CA LEU A 234 13.32 20.66 6.37
C LEU A 234 13.10 22.14 6.75
N GLY A 235 13.91 23.05 6.23
CA GLY A 235 13.95 24.44 6.62
C GLY A 235 14.94 24.70 7.75
N TRP A 236 14.55 25.46 8.78
CA TRP A 236 15.42 25.87 9.89
C TRP A 236 15.06 25.11 11.16
N TRP A 237 16.08 24.77 11.93
CA TRP A 237 15.89 24.17 13.26
C TRP A 237 15.02 25.07 14.17
N TYR A 238 14.09 24.48 14.89
CA TYR A 238 13.16 25.14 15.78
C TYR A 238 13.09 24.42 17.12
N PRO A 239 12.91 25.14 18.28
CA PRO A 239 12.82 24.49 19.58
C PRO A 239 11.61 23.55 19.66
N LEU A 240 11.85 22.26 19.95
CA LEU A 240 10.84 21.22 20.00
C LEU A 240 9.74 21.53 21.03
N ASN A 241 10.13 21.99 22.21
CA ASN A 241 9.23 22.26 23.32
C ASN A 241 8.25 23.42 23.11
N GLU A 242 8.49 24.29 22.14
CA GLU A 242 7.55 25.37 21.80
C GLU A 242 6.30 24.87 21.07
N ILE A 243 6.40 23.76 20.37
CA ILE A 243 5.30 23.18 19.57
C ILE A 243 4.82 21.87 20.19
N TYR A 244 5.74 21.03 20.64
CA TYR A 244 5.47 19.71 21.21
C TYR A 244 6.06 19.58 22.62
N PRO A 245 5.48 20.24 23.64
CA PRO A 245 6.05 20.31 25.00
C PRO A 245 6.09 18.93 25.69
N LEU A 246 5.27 17.97 25.27
CA LEU A 246 5.22 16.62 25.84
C LEU A 246 6.13 15.61 25.10
N LEU A 247 6.70 15.99 23.95
CA LEU A 247 7.61 15.12 23.21
C LEU A 247 9.03 15.26 23.76
N SER A 248 9.59 14.13 24.23
CA SER A 248 10.97 14.11 24.73
C SER A 248 11.97 14.36 23.60
N PRO A 249 12.94 15.25 23.77
CA PRO A 249 14.00 15.46 22.79
C PRO A 249 14.99 14.29 22.71
N ASP A 250 15.11 13.49 23.77
CA ASP A 250 16.03 12.34 23.87
C ASP A 250 15.46 11.32 24.84
N THR A 251 15.31 10.08 24.38
CA THR A 251 14.85 8.95 25.19
C THR A 251 15.81 7.78 24.94
N THR A 252 16.32 7.20 26.02
CA THR A 252 17.21 6.04 25.95
C THR A 252 16.62 4.89 26.77
N ILE A 253 16.56 3.72 26.16
CA ILE A 253 16.07 2.48 26.74
C ILE A 253 17.25 1.49 26.75
N TYR A 254 17.50 0.86 27.89
CA TYR A 254 18.59 -0.07 28.09
C TYR A 254 18.07 -1.50 28.10
N ASP A 255 18.96 -2.46 27.90
CA ASP A 255 18.67 -3.90 27.92
C ASP A 255 17.62 -4.32 26.86
N VAL A 256 17.78 -3.77 25.65
CA VAL A 256 16.89 -3.97 24.51
C VAL A 256 17.55 -4.90 23.48
N GLU A 257 16.83 -5.91 23.04
CA GLU A 257 17.29 -6.85 21.99
C GLU A 257 16.79 -6.47 20.59
N ASN A 258 15.57 -5.93 20.49
CA ASN A 258 14.93 -5.61 19.23
C ASN A 258 14.81 -4.11 19.01
N ALA A 259 14.95 -3.67 17.75
CA ALA A 259 14.58 -2.32 17.39
C ALA A 259 13.05 -2.17 17.46
N PHE A 260 12.58 -1.03 18.01
CA PHE A 260 11.15 -0.74 18.08
C PHE A 260 10.63 -0.12 16.79
N PHE A 261 11.15 -0.63 15.67
CA PHE A 261 10.63 -0.38 14.34
C PHE A 261 11.07 -1.50 13.38
N GLN A 262 10.28 -1.74 12.34
CA GLN A 262 10.61 -2.68 11.27
C GLN A 262 10.41 -2.02 9.91
N TYR A 263 11.34 -2.26 8.99
CA TYR A 263 11.22 -1.83 7.60
C TYR A 263 10.75 -3.00 6.74
N ILE A 264 9.50 -2.93 6.27
CA ILE A 264 8.88 -3.91 5.39
C ILE A 264 9.16 -3.51 3.96
N LYS A 265 9.72 -4.42 3.17
CA LYS A 265 9.97 -4.20 1.74
C LYS A 265 9.34 -5.26 0.87
N PRO A 266 8.93 -4.94 -0.37
CA PRO A 266 8.53 -5.94 -1.34
C PRO A 266 9.63 -6.96 -1.60
N PHE A 267 9.25 -8.17 -2.01
CA PHE A 267 10.21 -9.15 -2.52
C PHE A 267 10.87 -8.64 -3.80
N GLY A 268 12.15 -8.89 -3.95
CA GLY A 268 12.94 -8.55 -5.12
C GLY A 268 14.24 -7.84 -4.78
N ALA A 269 15.21 -7.94 -5.67
CA ALA A 269 16.50 -7.25 -5.53
C ALA A 269 16.35 -5.76 -5.84
N ASN A 270 17.07 -4.93 -5.08
CA ASN A 270 17.24 -3.53 -5.43
C ASN A 270 18.34 -3.42 -6.48
N TYR A 271 17.95 -3.26 -7.73
CA TYR A 271 18.88 -3.10 -8.85
C TYR A 271 19.25 -1.63 -9.15
N ALA A 272 18.69 -0.69 -8.40
CA ALA A 272 18.99 0.73 -8.53
C ALA A 272 20.16 1.15 -7.62
N ASP A 273 20.31 0.49 -6.46
CA ASP A 273 21.40 0.70 -5.52
C ASP A 273 21.66 -0.59 -4.73
N ASP A 274 22.72 -1.29 -5.12
CA ASP A 274 23.12 -2.58 -4.53
C ASP A 274 23.48 -2.49 -3.03
N ASN A 275 23.83 -1.30 -2.55
CA ASN A 275 24.24 -1.08 -1.16
C ASN A 275 23.06 -0.63 -0.26
N SER A 276 21.93 -0.31 -0.85
CA SER A 276 20.77 0.19 -0.11
C SER A 276 19.93 -0.94 0.48
N PRO A 277 19.50 -0.86 1.75
CA PRO A 277 18.57 -1.80 2.35
C PRO A 277 17.13 -1.60 1.86
N LEU A 278 16.87 -0.49 1.13
CA LEU A 278 15.54 -0.14 0.63
C LEU A 278 15.07 -1.12 -0.45
N GLY A 279 13.77 -1.34 -0.50
CA GLY A 279 13.14 -2.14 -1.54
C GLY A 279 12.80 -1.31 -2.78
N MET A 280 12.35 -1.99 -3.83
CA MET A 280 11.87 -1.41 -5.07
C MET A 280 10.34 -1.44 -5.12
N SER A 281 9.74 -0.45 -5.79
CA SER A 281 8.32 -0.55 -6.17
C SER A 281 8.10 -1.81 -7.01
N ILE A 282 6.98 -2.52 -6.79
CA ILE A 282 6.64 -3.70 -7.60
C ILE A 282 6.49 -3.36 -9.09
N PHE A 283 6.13 -2.11 -9.41
CA PHE A 283 6.04 -1.63 -10.78
C PHE A 283 7.30 -0.89 -11.26
N ALA A 284 8.37 -0.84 -10.46
CA ALA A 284 9.63 -0.20 -10.90
C ALA A 284 10.14 -0.71 -12.26
N PRO A 285 10.15 -2.03 -12.55
CA PRO A 285 10.58 -2.53 -13.86
C PRO A 285 9.60 -2.18 -15.00
N ALA A 286 8.38 -1.76 -14.68
CA ALA A 286 7.28 -1.52 -15.62
C ALA A 286 7.00 -0.03 -15.88
N MET A 287 7.86 0.90 -15.44
CA MET A 287 7.62 2.34 -15.58
C MET A 287 7.33 2.78 -17.01
N ASN A 288 8.04 2.23 -18.00
CA ASN A 288 7.80 2.55 -19.41
C ASN A 288 6.47 1.99 -19.90
N THR A 289 6.09 0.80 -19.47
CA THR A 289 4.80 0.17 -19.82
C THR A 289 3.64 0.96 -19.21
N LEU A 290 3.77 1.43 -17.97
CA LEU A 290 2.77 2.31 -17.34
C LEU A 290 2.59 3.62 -18.10
N HIS A 291 3.69 4.24 -18.56
CA HIS A 291 3.61 5.43 -19.40
C HIS A 291 2.93 5.14 -20.75
N GLY A 292 3.24 4.00 -21.37
CA GLY A 292 2.58 3.53 -22.60
C GLY A 292 1.07 3.34 -22.41
N LEU A 293 0.66 2.71 -21.31
CA LEU A 293 -0.74 2.52 -20.93
C LEU A 293 -1.48 3.86 -20.79
N ASP A 294 -0.87 4.85 -20.13
CA ASP A 294 -1.48 6.18 -19.98
C ASP A 294 -1.63 6.89 -21.32
N ILE A 295 -0.65 6.77 -22.23
CA ILE A 295 -0.73 7.31 -23.60
C ILE A 295 -1.88 6.64 -24.38
N MET A 296 -2.00 5.31 -24.31
CA MET A 296 -3.06 4.58 -25.01
C MET A 296 -4.44 4.89 -24.42
N PHE A 297 -4.55 4.97 -23.10
CA PHE A 297 -5.79 5.33 -22.42
C PHE A 297 -6.22 6.77 -22.75
N ASP A 298 -5.31 7.72 -22.71
CA ASP A 298 -5.58 9.11 -23.14
C ASP A 298 -6.00 9.16 -24.61
N SER A 299 -5.35 8.36 -25.47
CA SER A 299 -5.70 8.27 -26.89
C SER A 299 -7.11 7.71 -27.10
N LEU A 300 -7.51 6.68 -26.35
CA LEU A 300 -8.88 6.16 -26.36
C LEU A 300 -9.90 7.24 -25.96
N GLN A 301 -9.65 7.96 -24.88
CA GLN A 301 -10.53 9.04 -24.45
C GLN A 301 -10.62 10.17 -25.50
N ARG A 302 -9.52 10.48 -26.14
CA ARG A 302 -9.45 11.49 -27.19
C ARG A 302 -10.11 11.04 -28.50
N GLU A 303 -10.16 9.75 -28.78
CA GLU A 303 -10.88 9.22 -29.95
C GLU A 303 -12.35 9.68 -29.94
N PHE A 304 -13.01 9.60 -28.76
CA PHE A 304 -14.39 10.11 -28.60
C PHE A 304 -14.48 11.64 -28.72
N VAL A 305 -13.47 12.37 -28.28
CA VAL A 305 -13.47 13.85 -28.37
C VAL A 305 -13.16 14.31 -29.80
N LEU A 306 -12.21 13.67 -30.49
CA LEU A 306 -11.76 14.07 -31.82
C LEU A 306 -12.61 13.46 -32.92
N GLY A 307 -13.19 12.27 -32.70
CA GLY A 307 -14.07 11.56 -33.61
C GLY A 307 -15.51 12.08 -33.65
N ARG A 308 -15.78 13.24 -33.00
CA ARG A 308 -17.10 13.88 -33.12
C ARG A 308 -17.44 14.15 -34.58
N LYS A 309 -18.70 13.90 -34.92
CA LYS A 309 -19.21 14.17 -36.26
C LYS A 309 -18.83 15.59 -36.72
N ARG A 310 -18.19 15.68 -37.88
CA ARG A 310 -17.79 16.93 -38.49
C ARG A 310 -18.46 17.07 -39.86
N ILE A 311 -19.30 18.05 -39.97
CA ILE A 311 -19.93 18.41 -41.25
C ILE A 311 -19.14 19.58 -41.79
N ILE A 312 -18.60 19.44 -42.99
CA ILE A 312 -17.92 20.51 -43.71
C ILE A 312 -18.94 21.09 -44.69
N ALA A 313 -19.36 22.32 -44.41
CA ALA A 313 -20.30 23.05 -45.24
C ALA A 313 -19.67 24.35 -45.76
N PRO A 314 -20.03 24.82 -46.98
CA PRO A 314 -19.60 26.13 -47.46
C PRO A 314 -20.03 27.23 -46.50
N ALA A 315 -19.22 28.26 -46.35
CA ALA A 315 -19.50 29.37 -45.41
C ALA A 315 -20.84 30.10 -45.69
N ARG A 316 -21.33 30.04 -46.91
CA ARG A 316 -22.62 30.59 -47.32
C ARG A 316 -23.84 29.77 -46.89
N ALA A 317 -23.61 28.49 -46.52
CA ALA A 317 -24.66 27.61 -45.98
C ALA A 317 -24.85 27.78 -44.46
N MET A 318 -24.06 28.63 -43.81
CA MET A 318 -24.14 28.89 -42.39
C MET A 318 -25.04 30.10 -42.07
N LYS A 319 -25.88 30.00 -41.05
CA LYS A 319 -26.70 31.11 -40.56
C LYS A 319 -25.81 32.24 -40.07
N MET A 320 -26.25 33.49 -40.28
CA MET A 320 -25.57 34.68 -39.78
C MET A 320 -26.34 35.26 -38.60
N SER A 321 -25.67 35.46 -37.48
CA SER A 321 -26.25 36.21 -36.39
C SER A 321 -26.21 37.72 -36.71
N ALA A 322 -27.37 38.38 -36.69
CA ALA A 322 -27.41 39.84 -36.71
C ALA A 322 -27.04 40.33 -35.30
N SER A 323 -25.94 41.07 -35.20
CA SER A 323 -25.57 41.70 -33.92
C SER A 323 -26.44 42.94 -33.71
N LEU A 324 -27.35 42.90 -32.75
CA LEU A 324 -28.16 44.06 -32.32
C LEU A 324 -27.33 45.12 -31.58
N THR A 325 -26.06 44.82 -31.22
CA THR A 325 -25.18 45.69 -30.42
C THR A 325 -23.92 46.16 -31.15
N GLY A 326 -23.92 46.13 -32.50
CA GLY A 326 -22.81 46.69 -33.29
C GLY A 326 -21.56 45.83 -33.42
N GLY A 327 -21.60 44.56 -33.02
CA GLY A 327 -20.51 43.60 -33.25
C GLY A 327 -20.51 43.05 -34.68
N THR A 328 -19.37 42.52 -35.15
CA THR A 328 -19.27 41.85 -36.46
C THR A 328 -20.17 40.62 -36.51
N PRO A 329 -21.03 40.46 -37.53
CA PRO A 329 -21.88 39.30 -37.68
C PRO A 329 -21.03 38.02 -37.69
N GLN A 330 -21.37 37.06 -36.84
CA GLN A 330 -20.70 35.77 -36.81
C GLN A 330 -21.56 34.70 -37.51
N ARG A 331 -20.91 33.86 -38.29
CA ARG A 331 -21.56 32.70 -38.92
C ARG A 331 -21.55 31.54 -37.90
N TYR A 332 -22.69 30.88 -37.74
CA TYR A 332 -22.84 29.77 -36.86
C TYR A 332 -23.66 28.65 -37.51
N PHE A 333 -23.46 27.43 -37.03
CA PHE A 333 -24.27 26.28 -37.34
C PHE A 333 -25.13 25.99 -36.09
N ASP A 334 -26.44 25.95 -36.28
CA ASP A 334 -27.35 25.62 -35.19
C ASP A 334 -27.37 24.11 -35.01
N ALA A 335 -26.75 23.62 -33.94
CA ALA A 335 -26.66 22.21 -33.66
C ALA A 335 -27.96 21.63 -33.08
N ASP A 336 -28.88 22.50 -32.65
CA ASP A 336 -30.16 22.10 -32.05
C ASP A 336 -31.30 22.07 -33.09
N ASP A 337 -31.05 22.46 -34.36
CA ASP A 337 -32.00 22.30 -35.45
C ASP A 337 -32.08 20.83 -35.86
N GLU A 338 -33.12 20.14 -35.41
CA GLU A 338 -33.39 18.73 -35.75
C GLU A 338 -33.90 18.53 -37.19
N VAL A 339 -34.21 19.62 -37.91
CA VAL A 339 -34.83 19.58 -39.24
C VAL A 339 -33.88 20.16 -40.28
N TRP A 340 -33.70 19.43 -41.38
CA TRP A 340 -32.97 19.93 -42.56
C TRP A 340 -33.65 21.13 -43.16
N GLU A 341 -33.04 22.28 -43.09
CA GLU A 341 -33.54 23.48 -43.72
C GLU A 341 -33.14 23.50 -45.22
N ALA A 342 -34.10 23.62 -46.09
CA ALA A 342 -33.86 23.79 -47.53
C ALA A 342 -33.22 25.17 -47.76
N LEU A 343 -31.94 25.19 -48.10
CA LEU A 343 -31.25 26.43 -48.51
C LEU A 343 -31.52 26.71 -49.98
N ALA A 344 -32.17 27.80 -50.28
CA ALA A 344 -32.33 28.31 -51.63
C ALA A 344 -30.96 28.72 -52.20
N THR A 345 -30.50 28.08 -53.25
CA THR A 345 -29.26 28.41 -53.95
C THR A 345 -29.49 28.36 -55.45
N ASP A 346 -28.95 29.33 -56.14
CA ASP A 346 -29.01 29.42 -57.59
C ASP A 346 -28.10 28.39 -58.32
N ASN A 347 -27.20 27.75 -57.59
CA ASN A 347 -26.27 26.79 -58.12
C ASN A 347 -26.05 25.59 -57.15
N PRO A 348 -26.68 24.42 -57.38
CA PRO A 348 -26.60 23.26 -56.49
C PRO A 348 -25.19 22.69 -56.33
N GLU A 349 -24.30 22.87 -57.31
CA GLU A 349 -22.92 22.39 -57.23
C GLU A 349 -22.06 23.13 -56.20
N ASP A 350 -22.45 24.32 -55.80
CA ASP A 350 -21.79 25.16 -54.83
C ASP A 350 -22.09 24.80 -53.36
N LEU A 351 -23.02 23.89 -53.14
CA LEU A 351 -23.50 23.42 -51.83
C LEU A 351 -23.11 22.00 -51.49
N LYS A 352 -21.90 21.59 -51.83
CA LYS A 352 -21.40 20.30 -51.38
C LYS A 352 -21.16 20.29 -49.87
N ILE A 353 -22.01 19.59 -49.15
CA ILE A 353 -21.85 19.27 -47.72
C ILE A 353 -21.11 17.93 -47.64
N TYR A 354 -19.99 17.91 -47.00
CA TYR A 354 -19.21 16.70 -46.74
C TYR A 354 -19.44 16.25 -45.31
N ASP A 355 -20.02 15.05 -45.14
CA ASP A 355 -20.02 14.37 -43.85
C ASP A 355 -18.65 13.67 -43.67
N ASN A 356 -17.85 14.23 -42.79
CA ASN A 356 -16.53 13.67 -42.45
C ASN A 356 -16.62 12.91 -41.12
N SER A 357 -17.62 12.04 -41.00
CA SER A 357 -17.70 11.12 -39.85
C SER A 357 -16.66 10.02 -40.02
N VAL A 358 -15.86 9.84 -39.00
CA VAL A 358 -14.83 8.79 -38.93
C VAL A 358 -15.31 7.72 -37.95
N ASP A 359 -15.19 6.46 -38.34
CA ASP A 359 -15.46 5.35 -37.42
C ASP A 359 -14.50 5.40 -36.24
N LEU A 360 -15.05 5.26 -35.03
CA LEU A 360 -14.25 5.26 -33.81
C LEU A 360 -13.48 3.96 -33.68
N ARG A 361 -12.17 4.06 -33.47
CA ARG A 361 -11.25 2.91 -33.36
C ARG A 361 -11.22 2.35 -31.93
N VAL A 362 -12.36 2.09 -31.32
CA VAL A 362 -12.47 1.68 -29.90
C VAL A 362 -11.85 0.31 -29.68
N GLU A 363 -12.20 -0.67 -30.51
CA GLU A 363 -11.70 -2.06 -30.37
C GLU A 363 -10.17 -2.18 -30.54
N PRO A 364 -9.52 -1.55 -31.55
CA PRO A 364 -8.05 -1.52 -31.63
C PRO A 364 -7.37 -0.89 -30.41
N HIS A 365 -7.96 0.16 -29.82
CA HIS A 365 -7.42 0.77 -28.59
C HIS A 365 -7.54 -0.18 -27.41
N ILE A 366 -8.68 -0.85 -27.21
CA ILE A 366 -8.89 -1.81 -26.13
C ILE A 366 -7.92 -2.99 -26.26
N ASN A 367 -7.74 -3.52 -27.47
CA ASN A 367 -6.81 -4.62 -27.73
C ASN A 367 -5.35 -4.22 -27.45
N GLY A 368 -4.96 -2.99 -27.81
CA GLY A 368 -3.64 -2.45 -27.48
C GLY A 368 -3.42 -2.33 -25.96
N ILE A 369 -4.39 -1.76 -25.25
CA ILE A 369 -4.34 -1.61 -23.78
C ILE A 369 -4.26 -2.99 -23.11
N ASN A 370 -5.05 -3.99 -23.53
CA ASN A 370 -5.00 -5.35 -22.98
C ASN A 370 -3.64 -6.03 -23.25
N GLY A 371 -3.02 -5.76 -24.41
CA GLY A 371 -1.67 -6.22 -24.72
C GLY A 371 -0.64 -5.67 -23.71
N ASP A 372 -0.64 -4.36 -23.48
CA ASP A 372 0.29 -3.72 -22.53
C ASP A 372 -0.04 -4.08 -21.06
N LEU A 373 -1.31 -4.30 -20.70
CA LEU A 373 -1.67 -4.84 -19.38
C LEU A 373 -1.09 -6.24 -19.16
N SER A 374 -1.08 -7.08 -20.21
CA SER A 374 -0.46 -8.41 -20.12
C SER A 374 1.06 -8.32 -19.94
N ILE A 375 1.71 -7.36 -20.60
CA ILE A 375 3.14 -7.08 -20.42
C ILE A 375 3.39 -6.57 -19.00
N LEU A 376 2.57 -5.64 -18.51
CA LEU A 376 2.65 -5.13 -17.12
C LEU A 376 2.55 -6.29 -16.13
N CYS A 377 1.55 -7.16 -16.26
CA CYS A 377 1.40 -8.35 -15.43
C CYS A 377 2.69 -9.19 -15.41
N ALA A 378 3.26 -9.47 -16.58
CA ALA A 378 4.50 -10.25 -16.68
C ALA A 378 5.69 -9.59 -15.98
N GLN A 379 5.79 -8.26 -16.02
CA GLN A 379 6.87 -7.48 -15.40
C GLN A 379 6.77 -7.41 -13.87
N ILE A 380 5.54 -7.38 -13.33
CA ILE A 380 5.30 -7.28 -11.87
C ILE A 380 5.10 -8.63 -11.18
N GLY A 381 5.20 -9.73 -11.92
CA GLY A 381 5.08 -11.07 -11.36
C GLY A 381 3.64 -11.60 -11.30
N PHE A 382 2.70 -10.99 -12.02
CA PHE A 382 1.35 -11.51 -12.23
C PHE A 382 1.28 -12.40 -13.47
N ASP A 383 0.27 -13.26 -13.51
CA ASP A 383 -0.10 -13.98 -14.71
C ASP A 383 -0.85 -13.06 -15.69
N PRO A 384 -0.70 -13.27 -17.01
CA PRO A 384 -1.45 -12.52 -18.01
C PRO A 384 -2.97 -12.62 -17.78
N GLY A 385 -3.66 -11.48 -17.84
CA GLY A 385 -5.11 -11.43 -17.60
C GLY A 385 -5.52 -11.19 -16.14
N THR A 386 -4.59 -11.14 -15.18
CA THR A 386 -4.88 -10.68 -13.80
C THR A 386 -5.40 -9.24 -13.84
N LEU A 387 -4.81 -8.40 -14.68
CA LEU A 387 -5.29 -7.05 -14.98
C LEU A 387 -5.75 -7.06 -16.44
N SER A 388 -7.05 -6.99 -16.71
CA SER A 388 -7.57 -6.94 -18.07
C SER A 388 -8.91 -6.20 -18.12
N PHE A 389 -9.26 -5.63 -19.27
CA PHE A 389 -10.59 -5.08 -19.53
C PHE A 389 -11.63 -6.15 -19.89
N ASP A 390 -11.21 -7.34 -20.33
CA ASP A 390 -12.12 -8.39 -20.71
C ASP A 390 -12.61 -9.20 -19.50
N ALA A 391 -13.85 -8.97 -19.14
CA ALA A 391 -14.55 -9.75 -18.11
C ALA A 391 -15.06 -11.11 -18.58
N THR A 392 -14.96 -11.44 -19.86
CA THR A 392 -15.42 -12.71 -20.45
C THR A 392 -14.41 -13.83 -20.21
N LYS A 393 -14.19 -14.17 -18.93
CA LYS A 393 -13.58 -15.46 -18.59
C LYS A 393 -14.68 -16.51 -18.69
N GLY A 394 -14.57 -17.42 -19.66
CA GLY A 394 -15.43 -18.61 -19.72
C GLY A 394 -15.36 -19.40 -18.40
N LEU A 395 -16.35 -20.26 -18.17
CA LEU A 395 -16.35 -21.18 -17.02
C LEU A 395 -15.08 -22.07 -17.12
N LYS A 396 -14.15 -21.87 -16.16
CA LYS A 396 -12.93 -22.65 -16.02
C LYS A 396 -13.02 -23.52 -14.78
N THR A 397 -12.36 -24.67 -14.80
CA THR A 397 -12.23 -25.50 -13.60
C THR A 397 -11.26 -24.87 -12.60
N ALA A 398 -11.39 -25.18 -11.31
CA ALA A 398 -10.49 -24.67 -10.28
C ALA A 398 -9.02 -24.99 -10.58
N THR A 399 -8.72 -26.20 -11.04
CA THR A 399 -7.37 -26.65 -11.41
C THR A 399 -6.80 -25.83 -12.59
N GLU A 400 -7.61 -25.47 -13.59
CA GLU A 400 -7.18 -24.61 -14.70
C GLU A 400 -6.86 -23.19 -14.20
N VAL A 401 -7.68 -22.64 -13.29
CA VAL A 401 -7.46 -21.32 -12.69
C VAL A 401 -6.17 -21.30 -11.89
N ILE A 402 -5.90 -22.33 -11.09
CA ILE A 402 -4.66 -22.44 -10.29
C ILE A 402 -3.45 -22.57 -11.20
N SER A 403 -3.52 -23.42 -12.23
CA SER A 403 -2.42 -23.59 -13.19
C SER A 403 -2.13 -22.30 -13.94
N GLU A 404 -3.15 -21.54 -14.34
CA GLU A 404 -3.01 -20.27 -15.03
C GLU A 404 -2.46 -19.16 -14.14
N ASN A 405 -2.69 -19.19 -12.81
CA ASN A 405 -2.26 -18.16 -11.88
C ASN A 405 -1.01 -18.56 -11.05
N SER A 406 -0.32 -19.61 -11.46
CA SER A 406 0.82 -20.18 -10.69
C SER A 406 1.96 -19.18 -10.46
N LYS A 407 2.22 -18.27 -11.41
CA LYS A 407 3.24 -17.24 -11.30
C LYS A 407 2.84 -16.17 -10.28
N THR A 408 1.59 -15.72 -10.33
CA THR A 408 1.02 -14.76 -9.36
C THR A 408 1.16 -15.31 -7.95
N PHE A 409 0.80 -16.57 -7.74
CA PHE A 409 0.90 -17.22 -6.43
C PHE A 409 2.35 -17.33 -5.93
N GLY A 410 3.28 -17.72 -6.81
CA GLY A 410 4.70 -17.75 -6.45
C GLY A 410 5.22 -16.36 -6.03
N THR A 411 4.77 -15.30 -6.70
CA THR A 411 5.12 -13.92 -6.35
C THR A 411 4.49 -13.49 -5.03
N VAL A 412 3.22 -13.80 -4.80
CA VAL A 412 2.51 -13.54 -3.53
C VAL A 412 3.24 -14.22 -2.37
N LYS A 413 3.55 -15.51 -2.50
CA LYS A 413 4.26 -16.27 -1.46
C LYS A 413 5.64 -15.71 -1.13
N ALA A 414 6.35 -15.20 -2.15
CA ALA A 414 7.64 -14.54 -1.93
C ALA A 414 7.49 -13.22 -1.14
N HIS A 415 6.44 -12.45 -1.39
CA HIS A 415 6.12 -11.26 -0.60
C HIS A 415 5.73 -11.61 0.83
N GLU A 416 4.87 -12.62 1.03
CA GLU A 416 4.46 -13.10 2.34
C GLU A 416 5.65 -13.49 3.22
N ASN A 417 6.62 -14.22 2.66
CA ASN A 417 7.82 -14.62 3.38
C ASN A 417 8.65 -13.43 3.88
N ASN A 418 8.79 -12.37 3.06
CA ASN A 418 9.48 -11.15 3.48
C ASN A 418 8.72 -10.38 4.57
N ILE A 419 7.39 -10.35 4.48
CA ILE A 419 6.52 -9.63 5.42
C ILE A 419 6.45 -10.36 6.75
N LYS A 420 6.41 -11.70 6.72
CA LYS A 420 6.33 -12.55 7.90
C LYS A 420 7.40 -12.22 8.93
N ASP A 421 8.65 -12.14 8.50
CA ASP A 421 9.80 -11.85 9.36
C ASP A 421 9.66 -10.49 10.07
N SER A 422 9.17 -9.47 9.33
CA SER A 422 8.93 -8.14 9.89
C SER A 422 7.77 -8.13 10.90
N LEU A 423 6.70 -8.89 10.66
CA LEU A 423 5.58 -9.01 11.59
C LEU A 423 5.97 -9.78 12.85
N GLU A 424 6.79 -10.82 12.75
CA GLU A 424 7.34 -11.52 13.93
C GLU A 424 8.18 -10.56 14.78
N GLN A 425 9.02 -9.73 14.15
CA GLN A 425 9.80 -8.72 14.85
C GLN A 425 8.92 -7.65 15.52
N MET A 426 7.83 -7.21 14.87
CA MET A 426 6.84 -6.31 15.46
C MET A 426 6.25 -6.90 16.75
N VAL A 427 5.85 -8.18 16.72
CA VAL A 427 5.28 -8.84 17.90
C VAL A 427 6.30 -8.91 19.04
N ARG A 428 7.57 -9.25 18.73
CA ARG A 428 8.66 -9.24 19.74
C ARG A 428 8.88 -7.85 20.32
N ALA A 429 8.89 -6.81 19.49
CA ALA A 429 9.03 -5.42 19.93
C ALA A 429 7.85 -4.98 20.83
N ILE A 430 6.61 -5.41 20.54
CA ILE A 430 5.43 -5.15 21.38
C ILE A 430 5.63 -5.74 22.78
N PHE A 431 6.07 -6.98 22.86
CA PHE A 431 6.26 -7.66 24.16
C PHE A 431 7.45 -7.10 24.94
N GLU A 432 8.55 -6.80 24.27
CA GLU A 432 9.73 -6.19 24.89
C GLU A 432 9.42 -4.78 25.43
N LEU A 433 8.64 -3.97 24.71
CA LEU A 433 8.11 -2.70 25.21
C LEU A 433 7.18 -2.90 26.41
N ALA A 434 6.30 -3.90 26.37
CA ALA A 434 5.38 -4.18 27.45
C ALA A 434 6.13 -4.64 28.72
N GLU A 435 7.18 -5.42 28.59
CA GLU A 435 8.07 -5.83 29.67
C GLU A 435 8.81 -4.63 30.25
N HIS A 436 9.44 -3.82 29.39
CA HIS A 436 10.25 -2.68 29.81
C HIS A 436 9.45 -1.61 30.56
N TYR A 437 8.19 -1.40 30.16
CA TYR A 437 7.27 -0.46 30.83
C TYR A 437 6.38 -1.11 31.89
N ASP A 438 6.68 -2.35 32.29
CA ASP A 438 5.98 -3.11 33.34
C ASP A 438 4.44 -3.14 33.13
N LEU A 439 4.02 -3.31 31.86
CA LEU A 439 2.61 -3.33 31.49
C LEU A 439 1.93 -4.59 32.01
N THR A 440 0.63 -4.46 32.32
CA THR A 440 -0.17 -5.56 32.84
C THR A 440 -1.35 -5.89 31.91
N TYR A 441 -1.78 -7.13 31.93
CA TYR A 441 -2.99 -7.60 31.29
C TYR A 441 -3.80 -8.44 32.29
N GLU A 442 -5.04 -8.05 32.59
CA GLU A 442 -5.90 -8.70 33.59
C GLU A 442 -5.21 -8.91 34.95
N GLY A 443 -4.38 -7.93 35.37
CA GLY A 443 -3.66 -7.94 36.63
C GLY A 443 -2.39 -8.82 36.66
N ARG A 444 -1.99 -9.42 35.52
CA ARG A 444 -0.72 -10.14 35.35
C ARG A 444 0.27 -9.29 34.59
N ARG A 445 1.54 -9.31 34.99
CA ARG A 445 2.60 -8.61 34.26
C ARG A 445 2.92 -9.34 32.97
N ILE A 446 3.08 -8.60 31.88
CA ILE A 446 3.50 -9.23 30.60
C ILE A 446 4.87 -9.89 30.73
N ALA A 447 5.80 -9.30 31.50
CA ALA A 447 7.10 -9.90 31.79
C ALA A 447 6.98 -11.33 32.38
N GLU A 448 5.98 -11.59 33.23
CA GLU A 448 5.74 -12.92 33.81
C GLU A 448 5.20 -13.90 32.77
N LEU A 449 4.34 -13.43 31.87
CA LEU A 449 3.74 -14.25 30.82
C LEU A 449 4.77 -14.69 29.75
N ILE A 450 5.72 -13.80 29.38
CA ILE A 450 6.75 -14.11 28.41
C ILE A 450 7.94 -14.90 28.97
N SER A 451 8.13 -14.90 30.30
CA SER A 451 9.29 -15.53 30.96
C SER A 451 9.42 -17.03 30.72
N GLY A 452 8.29 -17.72 30.44
CA GLY A 452 8.25 -19.14 30.12
C GLY A 452 8.61 -19.49 28.67
N GLY A 453 8.81 -18.49 27.82
CA GLY A 453 8.96 -18.66 26.38
C GLY A 453 7.61 -18.60 25.65
N TYR A 454 7.67 -18.20 24.39
CA TYR A 454 6.49 -18.13 23.50
C TYR A 454 6.86 -18.37 22.05
N SER A 455 5.91 -18.84 21.27
CA SER A 455 6.03 -18.99 19.82
C SER A 455 5.08 -18.04 19.10
N ILE A 456 5.53 -17.46 17.97
CA ILE A 456 4.74 -16.57 17.14
C ILE A 456 4.29 -17.33 15.90
N SER A 457 3.02 -17.25 15.58
CA SER A 457 2.44 -17.83 14.36
C SER A 457 1.78 -16.75 13.51
N ILE A 458 2.25 -16.60 12.28
CA ILE A 458 1.66 -15.71 11.28
C ILE A 458 1.15 -16.58 10.15
N LYS A 459 -0.16 -16.54 9.93
CA LYS A 459 -0.83 -17.29 8.86
C LYS A 459 -1.34 -16.32 7.82
N PHE A 460 -0.99 -16.56 6.56
CA PHE A 460 -1.54 -15.91 5.39
C PHE A 460 -2.66 -16.78 4.79
N ASP A 461 -3.51 -16.16 3.97
CA ASP A 461 -4.59 -16.89 3.32
C ASP A 461 -4.10 -17.62 2.06
N ASP A 462 -3.83 -18.90 2.19
CA ASP A 462 -3.45 -19.77 1.07
C ASP A 462 -4.67 -20.28 0.26
N SER A 463 -5.91 -19.92 0.64
CA SER A 463 -7.15 -20.44 0.01
C SER A 463 -7.33 -20.03 -1.46
N ILE A 464 -6.63 -19.00 -1.89
CA ILE A 464 -6.60 -18.57 -3.31
C ILE A 464 -5.67 -19.46 -4.13
N ILE A 465 -4.72 -20.12 -3.47
CA ILE A 465 -3.64 -20.92 -4.05
C ILE A 465 -4.03 -22.40 -4.11
N GLU A 466 -4.84 -22.86 -3.18
CA GLU A 466 -5.18 -24.28 -3.01
C GLU A 466 -6.55 -24.59 -3.61
N ASP A 467 -6.59 -25.59 -4.51
CA ASP A 467 -7.85 -26.20 -4.92
C ASP A 467 -8.41 -27.04 -3.76
N LYS A 468 -9.25 -26.42 -2.92
CA LYS A 468 -9.89 -27.13 -1.81
C LYS A 468 -10.56 -28.44 -2.23
N ASN A 469 -11.06 -28.52 -3.45
CA ASN A 469 -11.66 -29.76 -3.95
C ASN A 469 -10.58 -30.81 -4.25
N ALA A 470 -9.43 -30.40 -4.79
CA ALA A 470 -8.30 -31.30 -5.00
C ALA A 470 -7.71 -31.77 -3.67
N GLU A 471 -7.59 -30.88 -2.69
CA GLU A 471 -7.12 -31.16 -1.35
C GLU A 471 -8.07 -32.10 -0.58
N ILE A 472 -9.38 -31.83 -0.62
CA ILE A 472 -10.41 -32.69 -0.07
C ILE A 472 -10.39 -34.07 -0.73
N ASN A 473 -10.24 -34.15 -2.05
CA ASN A 473 -10.14 -35.40 -2.77
C ASN A 473 -8.89 -36.19 -2.38
N GLN A 474 -7.74 -35.51 -2.33
CA GLN A 474 -6.48 -36.11 -1.90
C GLN A 474 -6.55 -36.57 -0.44
N GLY A 475 -7.06 -35.75 0.47
CA GLY A 475 -7.27 -36.10 1.87
C GLY A 475 -8.22 -37.28 2.03
N THR A 476 -9.30 -37.31 1.27
CA THR A 476 -10.25 -38.43 1.25
C THR A 476 -9.57 -39.72 0.78
N MET A 477 -8.73 -39.65 -0.25
CA MET A 477 -7.93 -40.79 -0.73
C MET A 477 -6.93 -41.27 0.32
N LEU A 478 -6.24 -40.35 1.03
CA LEU A 478 -5.29 -40.71 2.09
C LEU A 478 -5.98 -41.31 3.29
N VAL A 479 -7.15 -40.82 3.68
CA VAL A 479 -7.96 -41.44 4.73
C VAL A 479 -8.47 -42.81 4.31
N GLY A 480 -8.94 -42.94 3.06
CA GLY A 480 -9.39 -44.20 2.48
C GLY A 480 -8.25 -45.26 2.38
N ALA A 481 -7.03 -44.81 2.10
CA ALA A 481 -5.84 -45.65 2.08
C ALA A 481 -5.25 -45.95 3.50
N GLY A 482 -5.82 -45.39 4.57
CA GLY A 482 -5.34 -45.55 5.94
C GLY A 482 -4.02 -44.83 6.25
N LEU A 483 -3.59 -43.90 5.39
CA LEU A 483 -2.36 -43.12 5.54
C LEU A 483 -2.56 -41.83 6.36
N MET A 484 -3.80 -41.42 6.55
CA MET A 484 -4.20 -40.22 7.34
C MET A 484 -5.39 -40.58 8.24
N SER A 485 -5.38 -40.10 9.50
CA SER A 485 -6.53 -40.26 10.38
C SER A 485 -7.68 -39.30 9.97
N LYS A 486 -8.93 -39.72 10.19
CA LYS A 486 -10.10 -38.89 9.96
C LYS A 486 -10.04 -37.58 10.76
N LYS A 487 -9.60 -37.65 12.03
CA LYS A 487 -9.42 -36.46 12.88
C LYS A 487 -8.44 -35.46 12.25
N LYS A 488 -7.27 -35.94 11.78
CA LYS A 488 -6.27 -35.09 11.14
C LYS A 488 -6.79 -34.47 9.84
N PHE A 489 -7.50 -35.24 9.03
CA PHE A 489 -8.12 -34.74 7.80
C PHE A 489 -9.14 -33.61 8.08
N MET A 490 -9.98 -33.76 9.13
CA MET A 490 -10.94 -32.74 9.52
C MET A 490 -10.26 -31.46 10.01
N ILE A 491 -9.17 -31.57 10.76
CA ILE A 491 -8.42 -30.42 11.26
C ILE A 491 -7.66 -29.73 10.10
N ASP A 492 -6.83 -30.49 9.38
CA ASP A 492 -5.88 -29.93 8.41
C ASP A 492 -6.58 -29.46 7.13
N THR A 493 -7.59 -30.21 6.63
CA THR A 493 -8.22 -29.96 5.33
C THR A 493 -9.57 -29.26 5.43
N LEU A 494 -10.39 -29.60 6.42
CA LEU A 494 -11.72 -29.01 6.58
C LEU A 494 -11.76 -27.81 7.54
N GLY A 495 -10.66 -27.59 8.31
CA GLY A 495 -10.53 -26.44 9.21
C GLY A 495 -11.30 -26.55 10.52
N TYR A 496 -11.63 -27.79 10.96
CA TYR A 496 -12.24 -28.02 12.27
C TYR A 496 -11.25 -27.75 13.39
N THR A 497 -11.76 -27.29 14.53
CA THR A 497 -10.95 -27.31 15.76
C THR A 497 -10.72 -28.77 16.21
N PRO A 498 -9.68 -29.06 17.00
CA PRO A 498 -9.43 -30.41 17.52
C PRO A 498 -10.64 -30.99 18.26
N GLU A 499 -11.43 -30.15 18.92
CA GLU A 499 -12.61 -30.51 19.71
C GLU A 499 -13.82 -30.73 18.83
N ASP A 500 -14.09 -29.82 17.86
CA ASP A 500 -15.17 -30.00 16.90
C ASP A 500 -14.95 -31.26 16.06
N ALA A 501 -13.69 -31.55 15.69
CA ALA A 501 -13.35 -32.77 14.96
C ALA A 501 -13.60 -34.03 15.79
N GLU A 502 -13.39 -33.98 17.11
CA GLU A 502 -13.64 -35.10 18.02
C GLU A 502 -15.15 -35.30 18.25
N ALA A 503 -15.87 -34.22 18.49
CA ALA A 503 -17.33 -34.22 18.62
C ALA A 503 -18.02 -34.77 17.36
N GLU A 504 -17.59 -34.34 16.18
CA GLU A 504 -18.13 -34.81 14.90
C GLU A 504 -17.83 -36.29 14.66
N LEU A 505 -16.62 -36.75 15.02
CA LEU A 505 -16.28 -38.18 14.94
C LEU A 505 -17.10 -39.05 15.89
N GLU A 506 -17.41 -38.57 17.10
CA GLU A 506 -18.31 -39.25 18.03
C GLU A 506 -19.75 -39.29 17.49
N GLN A 507 -20.21 -38.20 16.89
CA GLN A 507 -21.54 -38.14 16.26
C GLN A 507 -21.64 -39.14 15.11
N ILE A 508 -20.66 -39.18 14.20
CA ILE A 508 -20.58 -40.15 13.10
C ILE A 508 -20.58 -41.59 13.63
N ALA A 509 -19.84 -41.84 14.71
CA ALA A 509 -19.79 -43.18 15.33
C ALA A 509 -21.12 -43.60 15.95
N ASN A 510 -21.88 -42.64 16.54
CA ASN A 510 -23.19 -42.88 17.10
C ASN A 510 -24.25 -43.09 16.03
N GLU A 511 -24.21 -42.34 14.94
CA GLU A 511 -25.10 -42.54 13.79
C GLU A 511 -24.86 -43.90 13.13
N SER A 512 -23.59 -44.33 12.97
CA SER A 512 -23.28 -45.64 12.41
C SER A 512 -23.74 -46.80 13.29
N LYS A 513 -23.72 -46.64 14.64
CA LYS A 513 -24.26 -47.62 15.57
C LYS A 513 -25.79 -47.67 15.52
N SER A 514 -26.45 -46.52 15.42
CA SER A 514 -27.90 -46.41 15.27
C SER A 514 -28.40 -47.07 13.98
N ASN A 515 -27.72 -46.81 12.87
CA ASN A 515 -28.06 -47.41 11.58
C ASN A 515 -27.83 -48.94 11.58
N ALA A 516 -26.76 -49.43 12.25
CA ALA A 516 -26.50 -50.86 12.39
C ALA A 516 -27.61 -51.56 13.22
N VAL A 517 -28.14 -50.91 14.27
CA VAL A 517 -29.23 -51.44 15.10
C VAL A 517 -30.55 -51.45 14.31
N GLU A 518 -30.81 -50.46 13.49
CA GLU A 518 -32.03 -50.36 12.67
C GLU A 518 -32.01 -51.41 11.52
N VAL A 519 -30.86 -51.63 10.88
CA VAL A 519 -30.67 -52.68 9.87
C VAL A 519 -30.83 -54.08 10.52
N THR A 520 -30.32 -54.29 11.74
CA THR A 520 -30.49 -55.57 12.46
C THR A 520 -31.96 -55.78 12.86
N ARG A 521 -32.69 -54.75 13.19
CA ARG A 521 -34.16 -54.84 13.46
C ARG A 521 -34.98 -55.13 12.21
N LEU A 522 -34.57 -54.60 11.04
CA LEU A 522 -35.29 -54.82 9.78
C LEU A 522 -35.03 -56.22 9.16
N PHE A 523 -33.88 -56.80 9.39
CA PHE A 523 -33.47 -58.08 8.80
C PHE A 523 -33.39 -59.23 9.84
N GLY A 524 -33.39 -58.96 11.17
CA GLY A 524 -33.36 -59.97 12.24
C GLY A 524 -34.66 -60.59 12.64
N GLY A 525 -35.75 -60.40 11.86
CA GLY A 525 -37.11 -60.94 12.11
C GLY A 525 -37.52 -62.12 11.21
N MET A 526 -36.56 -62.82 10.61
CA MET A 526 -36.82 -64.07 9.90
C MET A 526 -35.98 -65.20 10.54
N GLU A 527 -36.49 -65.79 11.62
CA GLU A 527 -36.33 -67.18 12.03
C GLU A 527 -37.72 -67.77 12.29
#